data_a260bc4a582069c23567effa43d954e7
#
_entry.id   a260bc4a582069c23567effa43d954e7
#
_cell.length_a   1.000
_cell.length_b   1.000
_cell.length_c   1.000
_cell.angle_alpha   90.00
_cell.angle_beta   90.00
_cell.angle_gamma   90.00
#
_symmetry.space_group_name_H-M   'P 1'
#
loop_
_entity.id
_entity.type
_entity.pdbx_description
1 polymer ?
#
loop_
_entity_poly.entity_id
_entity_poly.type
_entity_poly.pdbx_seq_one_letter_code
_entity_poly.pdbx_strand_id
1 'polypeptide(L)'
;LRKAELDAIQDINRQHHAEAGDPEILTRISQYEMAFRMQLSVPDAMDISKEPESIHQMYGSVPGETSFANNCLLARRLSERGVRFIQLFHWGWDSHGAGESEALNAGFIQRCKETDRAIAALISDLKQRGLLDETLIVWGGEFGRTPMSEKGNGRDHNPTGFTMWLAGGGVKGGQTIGTTDE
;
A
#
# COMPACT_ATOMS: atom_id res chain seq x y z
N LEU A 1 12.99 30.49 -6.52
CA LEU A 1 14.43 30.18 -6.57
C LEU A 1 14.63 28.76 -7.12
N ARG A 2 14.14 27.72 -6.47
CA ARG A 2 14.37 26.32 -6.84
C ARG A 2 13.89 25.93 -8.25
N LYS A 3 12.82 26.53 -8.76
CA LYS A 3 12.35 26.26 -10.12
C LYS A 3 13.29 26.90 -11.17
N ALA A 4 13.70 28.14 -10.96
CA ALA A 4 14.61 28.83 -11.88
C ALA A 4 15.99 28.16 -11.95
N GLU A 5 16.47 27.62 -10.83
CA GLU A 5 17.71 26.83 -10.79
C GLU A 5 17.59 25.54 -11.61
N LEU A 6 16.45 24.85 -11.52
CA LEU A 6 16.19 23.65 -12.30
C LEU A 6 16.03 23.94 -13.79
N ASP A 7 15.31 25.01 -14.14
CA ASP A 7 15.15 25.44 -15.52
C ASP A 7 16.54 25.76 -16.15
N ALA A 8 17.43 26.42 -15.40
CA ALA A 8 18.82 26.72 -15.87
C ALA A 8 19.63 25.42 -16.04
N ILE A 9 19.53 24.47 -15.13
CA ILE A 9 20.21 23.16 -15.24
C ILE A 9 19.71 22.40 -16.46
N GLN A 10 18.39 22.43 -16.72
CA GLN A 10 17.81 21.80 -17.89
C GLN A 10 18.30 22.39 -19.20
N ASP A 11 18.43 23.71 -19.27
CA ASP A 11 18.94 24.38 -20.46
C ASP A 11 20.39 23.99 -20.73
N ILE A 12 21.24 23.91 -19.70
CA ILE A 12 22.63 23.43 -19.81
C ILE A 12 22.65 21.96 -20.29
N ASN A 13 21.81 21.12 -19.74
CA ASN A 13 21.74 19.71 -20.14
C ASN A 13 21.25 19.53 -21.58
N ARG A 14 20.32 20.37 -22.07
CA ARG A 14 19.86 20.36 -23.46
C ARG A 14 20.97 20.79 -24.41
N GLN A 15 21.75 21.79 -24.03
CA GLN A 15 22.95 22.21 -24.82
C GLN A 15 23.96 21.07 -24.89
N HIS A 16 24.26 20.44 -23.76
CA HIS A 16 25.17 19.30 -23.72
C HIS A 16 24.66 18.11 -24.55
N HIS A 17 23.34 17.82 -24.54
CA HIS A 17 22.75 16.81 -25.41
C HIS A 17 22.93 17.15 -26.90
N ALA A 18 22.74 18.42 -27.27
CA ALA A 18 22.89 18.85 -28.65
C ALA A 18 24.35 18.70 -29.15
N GLU A 19 25.34 18.85 -28.28
CA GLU A 19 26.77 18.68 -28.57
C GLU A 19 27.19 17.19 -28.54
N ALA A 20 26.77 16.42 -27.55
CA ALA A 20 27.21 15.05 -27.33
C ALA A 20 26.40 14.01 -28.10
N GLY A 21 25.12 14.30 -28.43
CA GLY A 21 24.21 13.38 -29.13
C GLY A 21 23.78 12.16 -28.31
N ASP A 22 24.10 12.13 -27.01
CA ASP A 22 23.78 10.98 -26.13
C ASP A 22 22.31 11.00 -25.67
N PRO A 23 21.48 9.99 -26.06
CA PRO A 23 20.08 9.92 -25.71
C PRO A 23 19.84 9.73 -24.19
N GLU A 24 20.81 9.22 -23.42
CA GLU A 24 20.69 9.09 -21.98
C GLU A 24 20.52 10.44 -21.28
N ILE A 25 21.07 11.51 -21.84
CA ILE A 25 20.93 12.87 -21.28
C ILE A 25 19.46 13.26 -21.21
N LEU A 26 18.66 13.02 -22.26
CA LEU A 26 17.23 13.31 -22.27
C LEU A 26 16.45 12.44 -21.26
N THR A 27 16.83 11.18 -21.12
CA THR A 27 16.24 10.27 -20.13
C THR A 27 16.49 10.80 -18.71
N ARG A 28 17.70 11.24 -18.40
CA ARG A 28 18.04 11.83 -17.09
C ARG A 28 17.31 13.14 -16.82
N ILE A 29 17.20 14.03 -17.81
CA ILE A 29 16.40 15.25 -17.69
C ILE A 29 14.96 14.90 -17.30
N SER A 30 14.33 13.97 -18.02
CA SER A 30 12.97 13.52 -17.75
C SER A 30 12.80 12.93 -16.34
N GLN A 31 13.78 12.15 -15.86
CA GLN A 31 13.79 11.61 -14.50
C GLN A 31 13.88 12.70 -13.43
N TYR A 32 14.74 13.70 -13.60
CA TYR A 32 14.84 14.84 -12.67
C TYR A 32 13.59 15.71 -12.66
N GLU A 33 12.97 15.94 -13.82
CA GLU A 33 11.68 16.65 -13.91
C GLU A 33 10.57 15.90 -13.18
N MET A 34 10.53 14.58 -13.33
CA MET A 34 9.56 13.73 -12.61
C MET A 34 9.80 13.80 -11.11
N ALA A 35 11.03 13.63 -10.65
CA ALA A 35 11.40 13.73 -9.25
C ALA A 35 11.02 15.08 -8.63
N PHE A 36 11.24 16.17 -9.36
CA PHE A 36 10.84 17.51 -8.90
C PHE A 36 9.32 17.66 -8.78
N ARG A 37 8.56 17.22 -9.78
CA ARG A 37 7.09 17.22 -9.71
C ARG A 37 6.59 16.38 -8.54
N MET A 38 7.19 15.23 -8.27
CA MET A 38 6.86 14.40 -7.11
C MET A 38 7.13 15.12 -5.79
N GLN A 39 8.27 15.81 -5.64
CA GLN A 39 8.58 16.57 -4.43
C GLN A 39 7.56 17.67 -4.12
N LEU A 40 6.92 18.25 -5.13
CA LEU A 40 5.88 19.26 -4.96
C LEU A 40 4.51 18.65 -4.61
N SER A 41 4.20 17.47 -5.14
CA SER A 41 2.90 16.83 -4.96
C SER A 41 2.82 15.93 -3.72
N VAL A 42 3.95 15.36 -3.27
CA VAL A 42 3.98 14.43 -2.13
C VAL A 42 3.45 15.04 -0.83
N PRO A 43 3.84 16.27 -0.41
CA PRO A 43 3.33 16.83 0.82
C PRO A 43 1.80 16.93 0.86
N ASP A 44 1.18 17.34 -0.25
CA ASP A 44 -0.30 17.40 -0.34
C ASP A 44 -0.92 16.00 -0.36
N ALA A 45 -0.33 15.05 -1.07
CA ALA A 45 -0.81 13.67 -1.08
C ALA A 45 -0.77 13.02 0.31
N MET A 46 0.29 13.29 1.08
CA MET A 46 0.51 12.72 2.41
C MET A 46 -0.33 13.37 3.51
N ASP A 47 -0.82 14.58 3.30
CA ASP A 47 -1.59 15.31 4.29
C ASP A 47 -3.05 14.82 4.34
N ILE A 48 -3.29 13.78 5.15
CA ILE A 48 -4.64 13.23 5.37
C ILE A 48 -5.52 14.12 6.25
N SER A 49 -4.98 15.15 6.91
CA SER A 49 -5.77 16.03 7.78
C SER A 49 -6.83 16.83 7.04
N LYS A 50 -6.71 16.94 5.72
CA LYS A 50 -7.67 17.60 4.85
C LYS A 50 -8.89 16.74 4.47
N GLU A 51 -8.88 15.47 4.83
CA GLU A 51 -10.03 14.60 4.58
C GLU A 51 -11.20 14.95 5.51
N PRO A 52 -12.45 14.81 5.05
CA PRO A 52 -13.60 15.01 5.91
C PRO A 52 -13.63 14.07 7.11
N GLU A 53 -14.19 14.52 8.22
CA GLU A 53 -14.35 13.72 9.45
C GLU A 53 -15.08 12.38 9.18
N SER A 54 -16.05 12.36 8.27
CA SER A 54 -16.76 11.13 7.88
C SER A 54 -15.84 10.08 7.25
N ILE A 55 -14.79 10.51 6.54
CA ILE A 55 -13.77 9.61 5.98
C ILE A 55 -12.87 9.09 7.10
N HIS A 56 -12.42 9.96 8.01
CA HIS A 56 -11.66 9.53 9.19
C HIS A 56 -12.45 8.52 10.01
N GLN A 57 -13.74 8.76 10.23
CA GLN A 57 -14.61 7.82 10.92
C GLN A 57 -14.77 6.51 10.14
N MET A 58 -14.89 6.53 8.83
CA MET A 58 -15.00 5.31 8.01
C MET A 58 -13.77 4.41 8.18
N TYR A 59 -12.58 4.97 8.04
CA TYR A 59 -11.32 4.23 8.13
C TYR A 59 -10.90 3.90 9.57
N GLY A 60 -11.34 4.66 10.55
CA GLY A 60 -10.78 4.68 11.90
C GLY A 60 -9.42 5.36 11.93
N SER A 61 -9.18 6.30 11.03
CA SER A 61 -7.92 7.03 10.90
C SER A 61 -7.90 8.27 11.82
N VAL A 62 -6.71 8.60 12.33
CA VAL A 62 -6.48 9.79 13.15
C VAL A 62 -5.26 10.52 12.58
N PRO A 63 -5.45 11.76 12.06
CA PRO A 63 -4.32 12.53 11.52
C PRO A 63 -3.21 12.73 12.56
N GLY A 64 -1.96 12.54 12.14
CA GLY A 64 -0.79 12.68 13.01
C GLY A 64 -0.42 11.43 13.80
N GLU A 65 -1.27 10.43 13.88
CA GLU A 65 -0.96 9.14 14.50
C GLU A 65 -0.40 8.13 13.49
N THR A 66 0.34 7.15 14.00
CA THR A 66 0.82 6.02 13.17
C THR A 66 -0.18 4.88 13.28
N SER A 67 -0.86 4.54 12.17
CA SER A 67 -1.82 3.44 12.14
C SER A 67 -1.93 2.81 10.74
N PHE A 68 -2.37 1.56 10.68
CA PHE A 68 -2.69 0.90 9.41
C PHE A 68 -3.88 1.59 8.72
N ALA A 69 -4.82 2.15 9.49
CA ALA A 69 -5.95 2.93 8.99
C ALA A 69 -5.49 4.17 8.22
N ASN A 70 -4.50 4.91 8.75
CA ASN A 70 -3.91 6.04 8.06
C ASN A 70 -3.20 5.60 6.77
N ASN A 71 -2.52 4.46 6.78
CA ASN A 71 -1.87 3.91 5.59
C ASN A 71 -2.89 3.50 4.51
N CYS A 72 -4.02 2.90 4.88
CA CYS A 72 -5.10 2.57 3.95
C CYS A 72 -5.73 3.83 3.34
N LEU A 73 -6.00 4.85 4.16
CA LEU A 73 -6.50 6.14 3.66
C LEU A 73 -5.52 6.81 2.71
N LEU A 74 -4.23 6.75 3.04
CA LEU A 74 -3.17 7.26 2.17
C LEU A 74 -3.07 6.49 0.86
N ALA A 75 -3.23 5.16 0.88
CA ALA A 75 -3.25 4.34 -0.33
C ALA A 75 -4.38 4.76 -1.27
N ARG A 76 -5.59 5.02 -0.76
CA ARG A 76 -6.69 5.56 -1.57
C ARG A 76 -6.32 6.89 -2.21
N ARG A 77 -5.74 7.83 -1.45
CA ARG A 77 -5.30 9.14 -1.95
C ARG A 77 -4.24 9.03 -3.05
N LEU A 78 -3.31 8.10 -2.90
CA LEU A 78 -2.30 7.82 -3.91
C LEU A 78 -2.90 7.19 -5.17
N SER A 79 -3.87 6.29 -5.02
CA SER A 79 -4.62 5.71 -6.14
C SER A 79 -5.36 6.78 -6.95
N GLU A 80 -6.04 7.73 -6.29
CA GLU A 80 -6.69 8.88 -6.94
C GLU A 80 -5.72 9.74 -7.76
N ARG A 81 -4.44 9.73 -7.39
CA ARG A 81 -3.38 10.48 -8.08
C ARG A 81 -2.67 9.67 -9.16
N GLY A 82 -3.16 8.47 -9.46
CA GLY A 82 -2.64 7.60 -10.50
C GLY A 82 -1.33 6.87 -10.13
N VAL A 83 -1.02 6.72 -8.85
CA VAL A 83 0.09 5.86 -8.42
C VAL A 83 -0.26 4.42 -8.72
N ARG A 84 0.52 3.76 -9.59
CA ARG A 84 0.19 2.45 -10.12
C ARG A 84 0.47 1.29 -9.18
N PHE A 85 1.48 1.40 -8.33
CA PHE A 85 1.88 0.37 -7.38
C PHE A 85 1.96 0.96 -5.99
N ILE A 86 1.12 0.45 -5.10
CA ILE A 86 1.04 0.87 -3.70
C ILE A 86 1.15 -0.39 -2.86
N GLN A 87 2.11 -0.41 -1.94
CA GLN A 87 2.33 -1.55 -1.07
C GLN A 87 2.14 -1.12 0.39
N LEU A 88 1.28 -1.82 1.10
CA LEU A 88 1.00 -1.64 2.51
C LEU A 88 1.54 -2.81 3.29
N PHE A 89 2.20 -2.52 4.41
CA PHE A 89 2.68 -3.53 5.34
C PHE A 89 1.98 -3.40 6.68
N HIS A 90 1.66 -4.53 7.28
CA HIS A 90 1.18 -4.62 8.64
C HIS A 90 1.96 -5.70 9.38
N TRP A 91 2.51 -5.36 10.54
CA TRP A 91 3.42 -6.19 11.31
C TRP A 91 2.70 -7.04 12.36
N GLY A 92 3.39 -8.10 12.84
CA GLY A 92 2.96 -8.86 14.00
C GLY A 92 2.04 -10.03 13.70
N TRP A 93 2.04 -10.55 12.47
CA TRP A 93 1.28 -11.72 12.06
C TRP A 93 2.02 -13.05 12.29
N ASP A 94 3.28 -12.99 12.70
CA ASP A 94 4.10 -14.18 12.96
C ASP A 94 3.78 -14.77 14.35
N SER A 95 2.62 -15.41 14.45
CA SER A 95 1.98 -15.86 15.70
C SER A 95 2.36 -17.30 16.04
N HIS A 96 3.58 -17.51 16.52
CA HIS A 96 4.08 -18.84 16.94
C HIS A 96 3.55 -19.28 18.34
N GLY A 97 2.97 -18.38 19.12
CA GLY A 97 2.37 -18.70 20.42
C GLY A 97 3.35 -18.70 21.60
N ALA A 98 4.54 -18.10 21.44
CA ALA A 98 5.52 -18.02 22.52
C ALA A 98 5.11 -17.09 23.67
N GLY A 99 4.14 -16.19 23.47
CA GLY A 99 3.62 -15.27 24.44
C GLY A 99 2.29 -14.66 24.00
N GLU A 100 1.68 -13.78 24.81
CA GLU A 100 0.40 -13.16 24.51
C GLU A 100 0.38 -12.42 23.18
N SER A 101 1.45 -11.71 22.84
CA SER A 101 1.57 -10.96 21.58
C SER A 101 1.55 -11.85 20.33
N GLU A 102 1.89 -13.12 20.48
CA GLU A 102 1.93 -14.14 19.43
C GLU A 102 0.80 -15.16 19.54
N ALA A 103 -0.06 -15.06 20.55
CA ALA A 103 -1.13 -16.01 20.76
C ALA A 103 -2.34 -15.72 19.87
N LEU A 104 -2.96 -16.79 19.35
CA LEU A 104 -4.16 -16.69 18.49
C LEU A 104 -5.36 -16.04 19.19
N ASN A 105 -5.49 -16.24 20.48
CA ASN A 105 -6.59 -15.68 21.29
C ASN A 105 -6.30 -14.28 21.86
N ALA A 106 -5.14 -13.69 21.57
CA ALA A 106 -4.74 -12.36 22.02
C ALA A 106 -4.11 -11.53 20.89
N GLY A 107 -2.83 -11.67 20.64
CA GLY A 107 -2.11 -10.86 19.65
C GLY A 107 -2.70 -10.97 18.23
N PHE A 108 -3.06 -12.14 17.78
CA PHE A 108 -3.70 -12.35 16.47
C PHE A 108 -5.04 -11.60 16.37
N ILE A 109 -5.90 -11.69 17.41
CA ILE A 109 -7.17 -10.96 17.44
C ILE A 109 -6.93 -9.45 17.33
N GLN A 110 -5.89 -8.96 18.02
CA GLN A 110 -5.53 -7.55 17.95
C GLN A 110 -5.12 -7.14 16.52
N ARG A 111 -4.31 -7.95 15.80
CA ARG A 111 -3.94 -7.69 14.40
C ARG A 111 -5.17 -7.67 13.49
N CYS A 112 -6.10 -8.59 13.67
CA CYS A 112 -7.36 -8.59 12.93
C CYS A 112 -8.14 -7.28 13.15
N LYS A 113 -8.28 -6.83 14.39
CA LYS A 113 -8.99 -5.57 14.72
C LYS A 113 -8.32 -4.33 14.13
N GLU A 114 -6.98 -4.30 14.07
CA GLU A 114 -6.22 -3.20 13.51
C GLU A 114 -6.40 -3.07 11.99
N THR A 115 -6.66 -4.18 11.30
CA THR A 115 -6.73 -4.21 9.84
C THR A 115 -8.12 -4.26 9.27
N ASP A 116 -9.07 -4.93 9.93
CA ASP A 116 -10.40 -5.25 9.41
C ASP A 116 -11.18 -4.02 8.92
N ARG A 117 -11.39 -3.05 9.82
CA ARG A 117 -12.09 -1.82 9.50
C ARG A 117 -11.42 -1.02 8.38
N ALA A 118 -10.10 -0.90 8.45
CA ALA A 118 -9.33 -0.10 7.50
C ALA A 118 -9.38 -0.69 6.08
N ILE A 119 -9.31 -2.02 5.94
CA ILE A 119 -9.41 -2.73 4.67
C ILE A 119 -10.83 -2.60 4.10
N ALA A 120 -11.86 -2.83 4.93
CA ALA A 120 -13.25 -2.68 4.52
C ALA A 120 -13.55 -1.25 4.04
N ALA A 121 -13.02 -0.25 4.75
CA ALA A 121 -13.13 1.15 4.38
C ALA A 121 -12.45 1.44 3.03
N LEU A 122 -11.22 0.95 2.83
CA LEU A 122 -10.48 1.13 1.58
C LEU A 122 -11.27 0.60 0.38
N ILE A 123 -11.78 -0.63 0.45
CA ILE A 123 -12.57 -1.24 -0.62
C ILE A 123 -13.84 -0.43 -0.89
N SER A 124 -14.54 -0.05 0.18
CA SER A 124 -15.80 0.70 0.07
C SER A 124 -15.60 2.09 -0.51
N ASP A 125 -14.55 2.80 -0.09
CA ASP A 125 -14.22 4.15 -0.57
C ASP A 125 -13.78 4.13 -2.04
N LEU A 126 -12.91 3.18 -2.42
CA LEU A 126 -12.54 2.99 -3.83
C LEU A 126 -13.74 2.68 -4.71
N LYS A 127 -14.68 1.86 -4.22
CA LYS A 127 -15.92 1.55 -4.93
C LYS A 127 -16.82 2.79 -5.08
N GLN A 128 -17.03 3.56 -4.01
CA GLN A 128 -17.85 4.77 -4.04
C GLN A 128 -17.28 5.83 -4.99
N ARG A 129 -15.96 5.87 -5.17
CA ARG A 129 -15.27 6.79 -6.07
C ARG A 129 -15.16 6.28 -7.51
N GLY A 130 -15.64 5.08 -7.80
CA GLY A 130 -15.51 4.47 -9.12
C GLY A 130 -14.08 4.02 -9.47
N LEU A 131 -13.20 3.90 -8.47
CA LEU A 131 -11.79 3.52 -8.65
C LEU A 131 -11.56 2.02 -8.52
N LEU A 132 -12.48 1.27 -7.89
CA LEU A 132 -12.29 -0.14 -7.59
C LEU A 132 -12.16 -1.00 -8.85
N ASP A 133 -12.88 -0.66 -9.91
CA ASP A 133 -12.84 -1.44 -11.16
C ASP A 133 -11.49 -1.33 -11.88
N GLU A 134 -10.75 -0.25 -11.64
CA GLU A 134 -9.41 0.01 -12.18
C GLU A 134 -8.27 -0.27 -11.17
N THR A 135 -8.61 -0.64 -9.93
CA THR A 135 -7.66 -0.87 -8.86
C THR A 135 -7.74 -2.32 -8.37
N LEU A 136 -6.73 -3.12 -8.66
CA LEU A 136 -6.61 -4.46 -8.11
C LEU A 136 -6.03 -4.39 -6.70
N ILE A 137 -6.80 -4.89 -5.73
CA ILE A 137 -6.35 -5.08 -4.36
C ILE A 137 -5.95 -6.54 -4.20
N VAL A 138 -4.72 -6.76 -3.74
CA VAL A 138 -4.20 -8.10 -3.41
C VAL A 138 -3.86 -8.11 -1.93
N TRP A 139 -4.40 -9.08 -1.20
CA TRP A 139 -4.12 -9.28 0.21
C TRP A 139 -3.60 -10.69 0.45
N GLY A 140 -2.56 -10.81 1.25
CA GLY A 140 -1.98 -12.09 1.61
C GLY A 140 -0.83 -11.95 2.58
N GLY A 141 -0.38 -13.07 3.11
CA GLY A 141 0.89 -13.19 3.81
C GLY A 141 1.99 -13.69 2.86
N GLU A 142 3.20 -13.78 3.39
CA GLU A 142 4.37 -14.31 2.68
C GLU A 142 4.24 -15.82 2.38
N PHE A 143 3.52 -16.55 3.24
CA PHE A 143 3.18 -17.97 3.13
C PHE A 143 2.00 -18.28 4.06
N GLY A 144 1.54 -19.53 4.06
CA GLY A 144 0.49 -20.02 4.95
C GLY A 144 0.99 -20.45 6.32
N ARG A 145 0.08 -20.97 7.11
CA ARG A 145 0.36 -21.44 8.47
C ARG A 145 -0.13 -22.87 8.63
N THR A 146 0.57 -23.64 9.45
CA THR A 146 0.19 -25.02 9.80
C THR A 146 -1.05 -25.04 10.72
N PRO A 147 -1.81 -26.13 10.76
CA PRO A 147 -2.93 -26.29 11.70
C PRO A 147 -2.47 -26.48 13.15
N MET A 148 -1.19 -26.65 13.39
CA MET A 148 -0.59 -26.88 14.71
C MET A 148 0.56 -25.90 14.96
N SER A 149 1.08 -25.86 16.18
CA SER A 149 2.23 -25.07 16.58
C SER A 149 3.16 -25.88 17.46
N GLU A 150 4.46 -25.69 17.35
CA GLU A 150 5.45 -26.25 18.26
C GLU A 150 5.42 -25.61 19.64
N LYS A 151 4.89 -24.39 19.74
CA LYS A 151 4.86 -23.59 20.98
C LYS A 151 3.47 -23.03 21.26
N GLY A 152 2.84 -23.51 22.31
CA GLY A 152 1.62 -22.90 22.87
C GLY A 152 0.48 -22.71 21.88
N ASN A 153 -0.15 -21.54 21.92
CA ASN A 153 -1.33 -21.19 21.13
C ASN A 153 -0.96 -20.32 19.91
N GLY A 154 -0.27 -20.94 18.96
CA GLY A 154 0.18 -20.30 17.73
C GLY A 154 0.03 -21.16 16.49
N ARG A 155 0.71 -20.79 15.44
CA ARG A 155 0.81 -21.52 14.16
C ARG A 155 2.21 -21.40 13.61
N ASP A 156 2.73 -22.48 13.04
CA ASP A 156 4.03 -22.50 12.39
C ASP A 156 3.92 -22.16 10.90
N HIS A 157 5.04 -22.01 10.22
CA HIS A 157 5.10 -21.65 8.81
C HIS A 157 4.69 -22.84 7.94
N ASN A 158 3.88 -22.57 6.91
CA ASN A 158 3.55 -23.53 5.86
C ASN A 158 3.78 -22.89 4.48
N PRO A 159 4.97 -22.97 3.90
CA PRO A 159 5.27 -22.35 2.62
C PRO A 159 4.60 -23.06 1.43
N THR A 160 4.06 -24.26 1.62
CA THR A 160 3.48 -25.07 0.55
C THR A 160 1.97 -24.83 0.36
N GLY A 161 1.30 -24.24 1.34
CA GLY A 161 -0.14 -23.95 1.26
C GLY A 161 -0.47 -22.59 1.87
N PHE A 162 -1.02 -21.67 1.07
CA PHE A 162 -1.41 -20.35 1.52
C PHE A 162 -2.61 -19.82 0.73
N THR A 163 -3.32 -18.88 1.33
CA THR A 163 -4.47 -18.22 0.72
C THR A 163 -4.17 -16.75 0.50
N MET A 164 -4.52 -16.28 -0.68
CA MET A 164 -4.59 -14.86 -1.00
C MET A 164 -6.00 -14.51 -1.45
N TRP A 165 -6.45 -13.28 -1.20
CA TRP A 165 -7.68 -12.81 -1.81
C TRP A 165 -7.44 -11.56 -2.66
N LEU A 166 -8.30 -11.39 -3.66
CA LEU A 166 -8.26 -10.28 -4.60
C LEU A 166 -9.61 -9.58 -4.65
N ALA A 167 -9.59 -8.27 -4.82
CA ALA A 167 -10.78 -7.47 -5.03
C ALA A 167 -10.51 -6.34 -6.05
N GLY A 168 -11.54 -5.99 -6.82
CA GLY A 168 -11.42 -4.93 -7.84
C GLY A 168 -10.63 -5.34 -9.08
N GLY A 169 -10.17 -4.36 -9.86
CA GLY A 169 -9.34 -4.58 -11.05
C GLY A 169 -9.93 -5.54 -12.09
N GLY A 170 -11.27 -5.61 -12.19
CA GLY A 170 -11.96 -6.51 -13.11
C GLY A 170 -12.01 -7.99 -12.68
N VAL A 171 -11.56 -8.32 -11.45
CA VAL A 171 -11.66 -9.69 -10.93
C VAL A 171 -13.12 -10.10 -10.73
N LYS A 172 -13.48 -11.27 -11.21
CA LYS A 172 -14.79 -11.86 -11.00
C LYS A 172 -14.89 -12.40 -9.56
N GLY A 173 -15.59 -11.65 -8.71
CA GLY A 173 -15.76 -11.99 -7.30
C GLY A 173 -16.60 -13.23 -7.03
N GLY A 174 -16.59 -13.69 -5.77
CA GLY A 174 -17.40 -14.82 -5.30
C GLY A 174 -16.89 -16.20 -5.74
N GLN A 175 -15.60 -16.30 -6.09
CA GLN A 175 -14.97 -17.56 -6.52
C GLN A 175 -13.83 -17.95 -5.60
N THR A 176 -13.67 -19.25 -5.40
CA THR A 176 -12.48 -19.84 -4.79
C THR A 176 -11.78 -20.70 -5.85
N ILE A 177 -10.47 -20.53 -5.99
CA ILE A 177 -9.64 -21.25 -6.97
C ILE A 177 -8.55 -21.99 -6.21
N GLY A 178 -8.48 -23.29 -6.41
CA GLY A 178 -7.51 -24.17 -5.75
C GLY A 178 -7.92 -24.59 -4.34
N THR A 179 -7.08 -25.39 -3.72
CA THR A 179 -7.19 -25.92 -2.36
C THR A 179 -5.82 -25.92 -1.72
N THR A 180 -5.74 -25.78 -0.40
CA THR A 180 -4.48 -25.82 0.35
C THR A 180 -4.15 -27.22 0.86
N ASP A 181 -5.15 -28.03 1.12
CA ASP A 181 -5.06 -29.39 1.64
C ASP A 181 -6.05 -30.31 0.92
N GLU A 182 -5.73 -31.63 0.86
CA GLU A 182 -6.63 -32.70 0.45
C GLU A 182 -7.29 -33.35 1.67
#